data_98d40544dc76eae392860b54ba6c2950
#
_entry.id   98d40544dc76eae392860b54ba6c2950
#
_cell.length_a   1.000
_cell.length_b   1.000
_cell.length_c   1.000
_cell.angle_alpha   90.00
_cell.angle_beta   90.00
_cell.angle_gamma   90.00
#
_symmetry.space_group_name_H-M   'P 1'
#
loop_
_entity.id
_entity.type
_entity.pdbx_description
1 polymer ?
#
loop_
_entity_poly.entity_id
_entity_poly.type
_entity_poly.pdbx_seq_one_letter_code
_entity_poly.pdbx_strand_id
1 'polypeptide(L)'
;MYVEMKNIYKQYGDFRASDNVSFGIEKGKLVALLGPSGSGKTTLLRMIAGLETPNAGDIFIDGKRVNDIPASKRGIGFVFQSYALFRYMTVYDNVAFGLELQKVPKAEIKERVMKLLEITGLSGMEKRYPNQLSGGQRQRVAFARALAPNPQVLLLDEPFAAIDAKVRSELRLWLRSMVTQLGITSIFVTHDQDEAVEVADEIIITNHGKI
;
A
#
# COMPACT_ATOMS: atom_id res chain seq x y z
N MET A 1 8.30 16.74 6.76
CA MET A 1 7.40 15.61 6.43
C MET A 1 7.84 14.98 5.11
N TYR A 2 7.73 13.67 4.97
CA TYR A 2 8.10 12.94 3.75
C TYR A 2 6.91 12.77 2.80
N VAL A 3 5.74 12.39 3.34
CA VAL A 3 4.46 12.47 2.64
C VAL A 3 3.64 13.55 3.33
N GLU A 4 3.05 14.47 2.58
CA GLU A 4 2.29 15.57 3.16
C GLU A 4 1.04 15.86 2.33
N MET A 5 -0.08 16.00 2.99
CA MET A 5 -1.34 16.47 2.42
C MET A 5 -1.70 17.81 3.04
N LYS A 6 -2.05 18.80 2.21
CA LYS A 6 -2.38 20.17 2.65
C LYS A 6 -3.72 20.60 2.11
N ASN A 7 -4.65 20.89 3.01
CA ASN A 7 -5.97 21.41 2.72
C ASN A 7 -6.73 20.63 1.64
N ILE A 8 -6.73 19.30 1.76
CA ILE A 8 -7.32 18.40 0.77
C ILE A 8 -8.84 18.42 0.86
N TYR A 9 -9.46 18.65 -0.28
CA TYR A 9 -10.91 18.54 -0.48
C TYR A 9 -11.20 17.51 -1.57
N LYS A 10 -12.15 16.61 -1.31
CA LYS A 10 -12.66 15.65 -2.29
C LYS A 10 -14.14 15.41 -2.09
N GLN A 11 -14.91 15.54 -3.18
CA GLN A 11 -16.36 15.37 -3.19
C GLN A 11 -16.77 14.49 -4.38
N TYR A 12 -17.73 13.62 -4.16
CA TYR A 12 -18.39 12.77 -5.17
C TYR A 12 -19.90 13.04 -5.10
N GLY A 13 -20.45 13.81 -6.06
CA GLY A 13 -21.82 14.29 -5.96
C GLY A 13 -22.04 15.01 -4.63
N ASP A 14 -22.98 14.55 -3.82
CA ASP A 14 -23.29 15.12 -2.50
C ASP A 14 -22.40 14.54 -1.37
N PHE A 15 -21.61 13.51 -1.65
CA PHE A 15 -20.76 12.88 -0.66
C PHE A 15 -19.39 13.56 -0.57
N ARG A 16 -19.09 14.13 0.60
CA ARG A 16 -17.79 14.75 0.90
C ARG A 16 -16.84 13.73 1.51
N ALA A 17 -15.94 13.21 0.69
CA ALA A 17 -14.95 12.20 1.11
C ALA A 17 -13.78 12.79 1.89
N SER A 18 -13.40 14.06 1.62
CA SER A 18 -12.38 14.79 2.38
C SER A 18 -12.77 16.26 2.47
N ASP A 19 -12.68 16.83 3.68
CA ASP A 19 -13.07 18.20 4.01
C ASP A 19 -11.95 18.89 4.78
N ASN A 20 -11.12 19.65 4.05
CA ASN A 20 -9.95 20.36 4.58
C ASN A 20 -8.96 19.47 5.34
N VAL A 21 -8.65 18.31 4.79
CA VAL A 21 -7.73 17.34 5.41
C VAL A 21 -6.29 17.77 5.23
N SER A 22 -5.55 17.85 6.34
CA SER A 22 -4.11 18.13 6.34
C SER A 22 -3.39 17.23 7.32
N PHE A 23 -2.34 16.54 6.87
CA PHE A 23 -1.44 15.76 7.73
C PHE A 23 -0.10 15.53 7.04
N GLY A 24 0.88 15.12 7.82
CA GLY A 24 2.21 14.78 7.31
C GLY A 24 2.76 13.52 7.97
N ILE A 25 3.58 12.79 7.24
CA ILE A 25 4.19 11.53 7.65
C ILE A 25 5.70 11.65 7.50
N GLU A 26 6.44 11.25 8.51
CA GLU A 26 7.89 11.22 8.49
C GLU A 26 8.43 10.05 7.67
N LYS A 27 9.65 10.19 7.16
CA LYS A 27 10.32 9.13 6.39
C LYS A 27 10.54 7.88 7.25
N GLY A 28 10.24 6.72 6.68
CA GLY A 28 10.45 5.42 7.33
C GLY A 28 9.40 5.03 8.36
N LYS A 29 8.38 5.87 8.61
CA LYS A 29 7.28 5.55 9.51
C LYS A 29 6.23 4.67 8.86
N LEU A 30 5.62 3.83 9.67
CA LEU A 30 4.43 3.04 9.35
C LEU A 30 3.22 3.68 10.04
N VAL A 31 2.34 4.29 9.25
CA VAL A 31 1.20 5.09 9.73
C VAL A 31 -0.12 4.39 9.40
N ALA A 32 -1.02 4.33 10.38
CA ALA A 32 -2.39 3.86 10.18
C ALA A 32 -3.35 5.03 9.96
N LEU A 33 -4.16 4.96 8.90
CA LEU A 33 -5.37 5.77 8.77
C LEU A 33 -6.54 4.96 9.35
N LEU A 34 -7.00 5.34 10.55
CA LEU A 34 -8.04 4.64 11.29
C LEU A 34 -9.37 5.42 11.21
N GLY A 35 -10.48 4.72 11.04
CA GLY A 35 -11.80 5.34 11.09
C GLY A 35 -12.90 4.43 10.56
N PRO A 36 -14.17 4.79 10.71
CA PRO A 36 -15.30 3.99 10.24
C PRO A 36 -15.31 3.84 8.72
N SER A 37 -16.03 2.84 8.23
CA SER A 37 -16.27 2.69 6.79
C SER A 37 -16.93 3.96 6.22
N GLY A 38 -16.50 4.38 5.04
CA GLY A 38 -17.00 5.61 4.41
C GLY A 38 -16.39 6.92 4.95
N SER A 39 -15.41 6.89 5.87
CA SER A 39 -14.75 8.11 6.38
C SER A 39 -13.73 8.74 5.42
N GLY A 40 -13.56 8.21 4.20
CA GLY A 40 -12.68 8.78 3.18
C GLY A 40 -11.26 8.22 3.14
N LYS A 41 -10.89 7.26 4.00
CA LYS A 41 -9.51 6.71 4.12
C LYS A 41 -8.94 6.18 2.81
N THR A 42 -9.66 5.28 2.15
CA THR A 42 -9.27 4.72 0.84
C THR A 42 -9.12 5.81 -0.22
N THR A 43 -9.98 6.85 -0.17
CA THR A 43 -9.88 8.01 -1.06
C THR A 43 -8.60 8.79 -0.83
N LEU A 44 -8.22 9.04 0.44
CA LEU A 44 -6.95 9.69 0.78
C LEU A 44 -5.76 8.87 0.25
N LEU A 45 -5.78 7.55 0.48
CA LEU A 45 -4.75 6.65 -0.01
C LEU A 45 -4.62 6.71 -1.54
N ARG A 46 -5.75 6.65 -2.25
CA ARG A 46 -5.78 6.74 -3.72
C ARG A 46 -5.31 8.09 -4.25
N MET A 47 -5.59 9.19 -3.56
CA MET A 47 -5.08 10.51 -3.93
C MET A 47 -3.57 10.60 -3.78
N ILE A 48 -2.98 10.06 -2.71
CA ILE A 48 -1.52 9.95 -2.55
C ILE A 48 -0.92 9.14 -3.70
N ALA A 49 -1.55 8.01 -4.04
CA ALA A 49 -1.11 7.14 -5.15
C ALA A 49 -1.21 7.77 -6.54
N GLY A 50 -2.03 8.81 -6.71
CA GLY A 50 -2.35 9.37 -8.02
C GLY A 50 -3.38 8.58 -8.81
N LEU A 51 -4.13 7.70 -8.14
CA LEU A 51 -5.28 6.97 -8.68
C LEU A 51 -6.57 7.78 -8.61
N GLU A 52 -6.55 8.86 -7.84
CA GLU A 52 -7.65 9.79 -7.66
C GLU A 52 -7.08 11.22 -7.57
N THR A 53 -7.84 12.21 -8.04
CA THR A 53 -7.43 13.62 -8.00
C THR A 53 -8.23 14.37 -6.95
N PRO A 54 -7.61 15.14 -6.04
CA PRO A 54 -8.34 16.02 -5.12
C PRO A 54 -9.05 17.14 -5.89
N ASN A 55 -10.16 17.64 -5.35
CA ASN A 55 -10.82 18.82 -5.91
C ASN A 55 -10.06 20.11 -5.57
N ALA A 56 -9.39 20.14 -4.41
CA ALA A 56 -8.51 21.22 -3.98
C ALA A 56 -7.46 20.69 -2.99
N GLY A 57 -6.41 21.49 -2.78
CA GLY A 57 -5.30 21.16 -1.88
C GLY A 57 -4.12 20.51 -2.63
N ASP A 58 -3.04 20.30 -1.89
CA ASP A 58 -1.77 19.86 -2.44
C ASP A 58 -1.25 18.61 -1.74
N ILE A 59 -0.63 17.72 -2.52
CA ILE A 59 0.02 16.50 -2.06
C ILE A 59 1.50 16.60 -2.38
N PHE A 60 2.35 16.32 -1.38
CA PHE A 60 3.79 16.33 -1.53
C PHE A 60 4.38 14.96 -1.14
N ILE A 61 5.39 14.54 -1.88
CA ILE A 61 6.22 13.38 -1.57
C ILE A 61 7.67 13.83 -1.70
N ASP A 62 8.45 13.65 -0.63
CA ASP A 62 9.84 14.10 -0.54
C ASP A 62 10.00 15.57 -0.93
N GLY A 63 9.13 16.44 -0.40
CA GLY A 63 9.10 17.87 -0.65
C GLY A 63 8.62 18.29 -2.05
N LYS A 64 8.33 17.34 -2.95
CA LYS A 64 7.86 17.60 -4.31
C LYS A 64 6.35 17.50 -4.40
N ARG A 65 5.67 18.52 -4.94
CA ARG A 65 4.24 18.47 -5.26
C ARG A 65 3.98 17.44 -6.35
N VAL A 66 3.02 16.53 -6.10
CA VAL A 66 2.76 15.38 -6.97
C VAL A 66 1.37 15.36 -7.62
N ASN A 67 0.54 16.38 -7.40
CA ASN A 67 -0.83 16.41 -7.94
C ASN A 67 -0.90 16.12 -9.45
N ASP A 68 0.03 16.68 -10.22
CA ASP A 68 0.07 16.58 -11.68
C ASP A 68 0.98 15.45 -12.19
N ILE A 69 1.53 14.64 -11.26
CA ILE A 69 2.38 13.51 -11.59
C ILE A 69 1.50 12.25 -11.67
N PRO A 70 1.52 11.51 -12.81
CA PRO A 70 0.75 10.29 -12.94
C PRO A 70 1.23 9.21 -11.95
N ALA A 71 0.32 8.33 -11.53
CA ALA A 71 0.60 7.28 -10.54
C ALA A 71 1.87 6.46 -10.85
N SER A 72 2.09 6.11 -12.11
CA SER A 72 3.26 5.34 -12.57
C SER A 72 4.61 6.01 -12.34
N LYS A 73 4.62 7.33 -12.08
CA LYS A 73 5.85 8.13 -11.88
C LYS A 73 6.00 8.67 -10.46
N ARG A 74 5.10 8.31 -9.52
CA ARG A 74 5.18 8.77 -8.12
C ARG A 74 6.09 7.94 -7.23
N GLY A 75 6.61 6.81 -7.72
CA GLY A 75 7.47 5.91 -6.92
C GLY A 75 6.71 5.24 -5.77
N ILE A 76 5.46 4.88 -5.99
CA ILE A 76 4.57 4.29 -4.98
C ILE A 76 4.28 2.83 -5.30
N GLY A 77 4.39 1.98 -4.28
CA GLY A 77 3.83 0.64 -4.27
C GLY A 77 2.43 0.66 -3.67
N PHE A 78 1.47 0.00 -4.30
CA PHE A 78 0.09 -0.06 -3.84
C PHE A 78 -0.40 -1.49 -3.69
N VAL A 79 -0.95 -1.83 -2.53
CA VAL A 79 -1.62 -3.11 -2.25
C VAL A 79 -3.10 -2.84 -2.07
N PHE A 80 -3.92 -3.39 -2.97
CA PHE A 80 -5.37 -3.26 -2.94
C PHE A 80 -5.99 -4.25 -1.96
N GLN A 81 -7.14 -3.91 -1.39
CA GLN A 81 -7.92 -4.77 -0.50
C GLN A 81 -8.22 -6.16 -1.09
N SER A 82 -8.50 -6.24 -2.38
CA SER A 82 -8.74 -7.50 -3.11
C SER A 82 -7.44 -8.19 -3.58
N TYR A 83 -6.26 -7.65 -3.18
CA TYR A 83 -4.93 -8.03 -3.66
C TYR A 83 -4.70 -7.78 -5.16
N ALA A 84 -5.73 -7.76 -5.98
CA ALA A 84 -5.72 -7.50 -7.43
C ALA A 84 -4.62 -8.28 -8.18
N LEU A 85 -4.40 -9.56 -7.81
CA LEU A 85 -3.43 -10.43 -8.50
C LEU A 85 -3.93 -10.79 -9.89
N PHE A 86 -3.00 -10.86 -10.83
CA PHE A 86 -3.28 -11.35 -12.18
C PHE A 86 -3.50 -12.86 -12.15
N ARG A 87 -4.72 -13.30 -12.35
CA ARG A 87 -5.18 -14.69 -12.13
C ARG A 87 -4.51 -15.71 -13.06
N TYR A 88 -4.11 -15.27 -14.26
CA TYR A 88 -3.49 -16.10 -15.29
C TYR A 88 -1.96 -15.99 -15.32
N MET A 89 -1.38 -15.30 -14.35
CA MET A 89 0.05 -15.17 -14.15
C MET A 89 0.48 -15.99 -12.94
N THR A 90 1.68 -16.57 -13.01
CA THR A 90 2.29 -17.23 -11.86
C THR A 90 2.63 -16.23 -10.75
N VAL A 91 3.02 -16.70 -9.58
CA VAL A 91 3.57 -15.86 -8.51
C VAL A 91 4.77 -15.07 -9.01
N TYR A 92 5.69 -15.73 -9.72
CA TYR A 92 6.86 -15.08 -10.33
C TYR A 92 6.45 -13.95 -11.27
N ASP A 93 5.55 -14.23 -12.22
CA ASP A 93 5.11 -13.26 -13.24
C ASP A 93 4.36 -12.08 -12.61
N ASN A 94 3.54 -12.33 -11.58
CA ASN A 94 2.88 -11.26 -10.82
C ASN A 94 3.91 -10.29 -10.21
N VAL A 95 4.96 -10.80 -9.59
CA VAL A 95 5.98 -9.97 -8.95
C VAL A 95 6.88 -9.29 -10.00
N ALA A 96 7.21 -9.98 -11.08
CA ALA A 96 8.05 -9.48 -12.17
C ALA A 96 7.38 -8.37 -13.00
N PHE A 97 6.06 -8.35 -13.05
CA PHE A 97 5.27 -7.53 -13.99
C PHE A 97 5.68 -6.05 -14.02
N GLY A 98 5.82 -5.42 -12.85
CA GLY A 98 6.24 -4.01 -12.77
C GLY A 98 7.65 -3.76 -13.29
N LEU A 99 8.56 -4.70 -13.08
CA LEU A 99 9.94 -4.62 -13.55
C LEU A 99 10.03 -4.80 -15.08
N GLU A 100 9.20 -5.68 -15.65
CA GLU A 100 9.11 -5.87 -17.08
C GLU A 100 8.60 -4.61 -17.79
N LEU A 101 7.60 -3.94 -17.24
CA LEU A 101 7.10 -2.65 -17.73
C LEU A 101 8.18 -1.56 -17.68
N GLN A 102 9.06 -1.60 -16.68
CA GLN A 102 10.22 -0.71 -16.57
C GLN A 102 11.39 -1.11 -17.49
N LYS A 103 11.25 -2.21 -18.26
CA LYS A 103 12.27 -2.76 -19.13
C LYS A 103 13.58 -3.13 -18.43
N VAL A 104 13.48 -3.57 -17.17
CA VAL A 104 14.65 -4.08 -16.42
C VAL A 104 15.19 -5.35 -17.10
N PRO A 105 16.51 -5.57 -17.14
CA PRO A 105 17.11 -6.77 -17.71
C PRO A 105 16.60 -8.06 -17.04
N LYS A 106 16.34 -9.12 -17.84
CA LYS A 106 15.77 -10.39 -17.35
C LYS A 106 16.57 -11.02 -16.21
N ALA A 107 17.90 -10.94 -16.23
CA ALA A 107 18.75 -11.49 -15.17
C ALA A 107 18.53 -10.76 -13.85
N GLU A 108 18.42 -9.43 -13.88
CA GLU A 108 18.13 -8.59 -12.71
C GLU A 108 16.70 -8.81 -12.19
N ILE A 109 15.71 -8.95 -13.10
CA ILE A 109 14.34 -9.31 -12.70
C ILE A 109 14.34 -10.60 -11.90
N LYS A 110 15.00 -11.65 -12.42
CA LYS A 110 15.05 -12.95 -11.75
C LYS A 110 15.66 -12.87 -10.35
N GLU A 111 16.79 -12.21 -10.22
CA GLU A 111 17.47 -12.03 -8.93
C GLU A 111 16.56 -11.28 -7.94
N ARG A 112 15.96 -10.15 -8.37
CA ARG A 112 15.13 -9.30 -7.54
C ARG A 112 13.82 -10.00 -7.12
N VAL A 113 13.17 -10.70 -8.03
CA VAL A 113 11.96 -11.48 -7.75
C VAL A 113 12.26 -12.59 -6.75
N MET A 114 13.31 -13.40 -6.97
CA MET A 114 13.66 -14.49 -6.06
C MET A 114 13.96 -13.99 -4.66
N LYS A 115 14.71 -12.89 -4.52
CA LYS A 115 14.98 -12.25 -3.24
C LYS A 115 13.69 -11.76 -2.55
N LEU A 116 12.75 -11.16 -3.28
CA LEU A 116 11.47 -10.73 -2.73
C LEU A 116 10.62 -11.91 -2.28
N LEU A 117 10.58 -13.01 -3.04
CA LEU A 117 9.86 -14.22 -2.64
C LEU A 117 10.47 -14.84 -1.37
N GLU A 118 11.78 -14.80 -1.20
CA GLU A 118 12.44 -15.22 0.03
C GLU A 118 12.03 -14.34 1.22
N ILE A 119 12.15 -13.00 1.10
CA ILE A 119 11.80 -12.04 2.15
C ILE A 119 10.33 -12.15 2.55
N THR A 120 9.43 -12.42 1.58
CA THR A 120 8.00 -12.56 1.83
C THR A 120 7.57 -13.96 2.24
N GLY A 121 8.52 -14.91 2.38
CA GLY A 121 8.25 -16.29 2.79
C GLY A 121 7.48 -17.10 1.74
N LEU A 122 7.75 -16.85 0.46
CA LEU A 122 7.12 -17.49 -0.70
C LEU A 122 8.10 -18.34 -1.52
N SER A 123 9.28 -18.65 -1.00
CA SER A 123 10.26 -19.53 -1.67
C SER A 123 9.64 -20.85 -2.06
N GLY A 124 9.89 -21.32 -3.28
CA GLY A 124 9.35 -22.56 -3.83
C GLY A 124 7.91 -22.43 -4.38
N MET A 125 7.33 -21.23 -4.36
CA MET A 125 5.98 -20.97 -4.89
C MET A 125 5.97 -20.25 -6.24
N GLU A 126 7.14 -20.05 -6.84
CA GLU A 126 7.34 -19.21 -8.04
C GLU A 126 6.41 -19.59 -9.19
N LYS A 127 6.17 -20.87 -9.37
CA LYS A 127 5.38 -21.45 -10.47
C LYS A 127 3.88 -21.61 -10.14
N ARG A 128 3.47 -21.32 -8.90
CA ARG A 128 2.05 -21.41 -8.52
C ARG A 128 1.24 -20.25 -9.07
N TYR A 129 -0.05 -20.49 -9.26
CA TYR A 129 -1.03 -19.48 -9.64
C TYR A 129 -1.80 -18.98 -8.40
N PRO A 130 -2.42 -17.77 -8.43
CA PRO A 130 -3.15 -17.21 -7.30
C PRO A 130 -4.24 -18.12 -6.72
N ASN A 131 -4.90 -18.92 -7.54
CA ASN A 131 -5.94 -19.88 -7.09
C ASN A 131 -5.38 -21.07 -6.30
N GLN A 132 -4.07 -21.30 -6.33
CA GLN A 132 -3.36 -22.36 -5.60
C GLN A 132 -2.79 -21.87 -4.26
N LEU A 133 -3.09 -20.63 -3.87
CA LEU A 133 -2.53 -19.98 -2.69
C LEU A 133 -3.59 -19.75 -1.61
N SER A 134 -3.18 -19.79 -0.33
CA SER A 134 -4.00 -19.31 0.77
C SER A 134 -4.23 -17.78 0.69
N GLY A 135 -5.17 -17.24 1.46
CA GLY A 135 -5.42 -15.80 1.55
C GLY A 135 -4.14 -15.02 1.95
N GLY A 136 -3.47 -15.47 2.99
CA GLY A 136 -2.22 -14.85 3.43
C GLY A 136 -1.09 -14.95 2.41
N GLN A 137 -0.99 -16.06 1.68
CA GLN A 137 0.00 -16.20 0.60
C GLN A 137 -0.30 -15.24 -0.55
N ARG A 138 -1.57 -15.12 -0.98
CA ARG A 138 -1.98 -14.12 -1.99
C ARG A 138 -1.62 -12.71 -1.58
N GLN A 139 -1.84 -12.37 -0.32
CA GLN A 139 -1.48 -11.06 0.22
C GLN A 139 0.04 -10.83 0.13
N ARG A 140 0.85 -11.78 0.56
CA ARG A 140 2.31 -11.68 0.48
C ARG A 140 2.82 -11.54 -0.97
N VAL A 141 2.17 -12.19 -1.94
CA VAL A 141 2.46 -11.98 -3.37
C VAL A 141 2.14 -10.53 -3.79
N ALA A 142 1.00 -9.97 -3.35
CA ALA A 142 0.65 -8.58 -3.63
C ALA A 142 1.66 -7.59 -3.03
N PHE A 143 2.17 -7.87 -1.83
CA PHE A 143 3.27 -7.10 -1.22
C PHE A 143 4.56 -7.21 -2.04
N ALA A 144 4.99 -8.42 -2.38
CA ALA A 144 6.20 -8.63 -3.19
C ALA A 144 6.11 -7.88 -4.53
N ARG A 145 4.94 -7.94 -5.20
CA ARG A 145 4.68 -7.20 -6.44
C ARG A 145 4.77 -5.68 -6.23
N ALA A 146 4.20 -5.15 -5.15
CA ALA A 146 4.24 -3.72 -4.86
C ALA A 146 5.67 -3.23 -4.54
N LEU A 147 6.50 -4.07 -3.93
CA LEU A 147 7.88 -3.79 -3.56
C LEU A 147 8.88 -3.96 -4.71
N ALA A 148 8.55 -4.77 -5.73
CA ALA A 148 9.47 -5.11 -6.82
C ALA A 148 10.05 -3.88 -7.55
N PRO A 149 9.27 -2.82 -7.85
CA PRO A 149 9.80 -1.61 -8.48
C PRO A 149 10.66 -0.74 -7.55
N ASN A 150 10.92 -1.17 -6.32
CA ASN A 150 11.65 -0.40 -5.29
C ASN A 150 10.98 0.95 -4.96
N PRO A 151 9.75 0.95 -4.49
CA PRO A 151 9.01 2.18 -4.23
C PRO A 151 9.57 2.96 -3.04
N GLN A 152 9.34 4.26 -3.02
CA GLN A 152 9.69 5.14 -1.90
C GLN A 152 8.62 5.14 -0.81
N VAL A 153 7.37 4.88 -1.20
CA VAL A 153 6.20 4.84 -0.31
C VAL A 153 5.39 3.58 -0.62
N LEU A 154 4.93 2.89 0.42
CA LEU A 154 4.06 1.72 0.32
C LEU A 154 2.68 2.08 0.88
N LEU A 155 1.65 1.90 0.09
CA LEU A 155 0.26 2.17 0.44
C LEU A 155 -0.55 0.87 0.47
N LEU A 156 -1.31 0.65 1.55
CA LEU A 156 -1.99 -0.61 1.82
C LEU A 156 -3.47 -0.33 2.15
N ASP A 157 -4.36 -0.75 1.29
CA ASP A 157 -5.80 -0.55 1.45
C ASP A 157 -6.42 -1.77 2.14
N GLU A 158 -6.74 -1.66 3.43
CA GLU A 158 -7.28 -2.73 4.30
C GLU A 158 -6.50 -4.06 4.18
N PRO A 159 -5.19 -4.06 4.48
CA PRO A 159 -4.33 -5.21 4.18
C PRO A 159 -4.70 -6.48 4.95
N PHE A 160 -5.47 -6.39 6.02
CA PHE A 160 -5.84 -7.53 6.86
C PHE A 160 -7.30 -7.95 6.70
N ALA A 161 -8.06 -7.30 5.82
CA ALA A 161 -9.44 -7.66 5.53
C ALA A 161 -9.51 -9.05 4.84
N ALA A 162 -10.62 -9.75 5.05
CA ALA A 162 -10.91 -11.05 4.43
C ALA A 162 -9.91 -12.19 4.74
N ILE A 163 -9.22 -12.12 5.87
CA ILE A 163 -8.29 -13.14 6.37
C ILE A 163 -8.81 -13.66 7.71
N ASP A 164 -8.68 -14.97 7.95
CA ASP A 164 -9.04 -15.56 9.23
C ASP A 164 -8.19 -15.01 10.40
N ALA A 165 -8.73 -15.03 11.62
CA ALA A 165 -8.14 -14.34 12.77
C ALA A 165 -6.73 -14.80 13.11
N LYS A 166 -6.42 -16.10 12.97
CA LYS A 166 -5.10 -16.63 13.29
C LYS A 166 -4.04 -16.14 12.29
N VAL A 167 -4.33 -16.25 11.00
CA VAL A 167 -3.42 -15.80 9.94
C VAL A 167 -3.28 -14.27 9.96
N ARG A 168 -4.34 -13.54 10.36
CA ARG A 168 -4.32 -12.09 10.49
C ARG A 168 -3.29 -11.61 11.51
N SER A 169 -3.23 -12.23 12.70
CA SER A 169 -2.25 -11.88 13.73
C SER A 169 -0.80 -12.11 13.24
N GLU A 170 -0.54 -13.26 12.62
CA GLU A 170 0.77 -13.55 12.04
C GLU A 170 1.17 -12.53 10.96
N LEU A 171 0.22 -12.11 10.12
CA LEU A 171 0.47 -11.13 9.05
C LEU A 171 0.73 -9.72 9.58
N ARG A 172 0.08 -9.31 10.68
CA ARG A 172 0.35 -8.01 11.32
C ARG A 172 1.80 -7.92 11.80
N LEU A 173 2.25 -8.92 12.55
CA LEU A 173 3.64 -9.00 13.03
C LEU A 173 4.64 -9.06 11.87
N TRP A 174 4.33 -9.86 10.85
CA TRP A 174 5.16 -9.96 9.65
C TRP A 174 5.25 -8.62 8.91
N LEU A 175 4.13 -7.94 8.67
CA LEU A 175 4.10 -6.63 8.00
C LEU A 175 4.95 -5.61 8.74
N ARG A 176 4.75 -5.48 10.06
CA ARG A 176 5.52 -4.55 10.89
C ARG A 176 7.02 -4.84 10.79
N SER A 177 7.42 -6.10 10.95
CA SER A 177 8.82 -6.52 10.83
C SER A 177 9.42 -6.19 9.46
N MET A 178 8.71 -6.53 8.39
CA MET A 178 9.15 -6.31 7.01
C MET A 178 9.33 -4.82 6.69
N VAL A 179 8.32 -3.99 7.03
CA VAL A 179 8.38 -2.53 6.77
C VAL A 179 9.52 -1.88 7.56
N THR A 180 9.70 -2.28 8.83
CA THR A 180 10.81 -1.80 9.66
C THR A 180 12.16 -2.20 9.08
N GLN A 181 12.32 -3.45 8.66
CA GLN A 181 13.57 -3.95 8.07
C GLN A 181 13.92 -3.24 6.75
N LEU A 182 12.92 -2.92 5.95
CA LEU A 182 13.12 -2.22 4.67
C LEU A 182 13.28 -0.71 4.84
N GLY A 183 12.89 -0.15 5.99
CA GLY A 183 12.92 1.29 6.25
C GLY A 183 12.03 2.12 5.30
N ILE A 184 11.00 1.49 4.72
CA ILE A 184 10.11 2.12 3.75
C ILE A 184 8.98 2.88 4.45
N THR A 185 8.72 4.10 4.02
CA THR A 185 7.56 4.89 4.50
C THR A 185 6.28 4.20 4.05
N SER A 186 5.40 3.87 5.00
CA SER A 186 4.22 3.07 4.70
C SER A 186 2.96 3.66 5.34
N ILE A 187 1.85 3.56 4.61
CA ILE A 187 0.53 3.98 5.09
C ILE A 187 -0.44 2.84 4.85
N PHE A 188 -1.16 2.45 5.89
CA PHE A 188 -2.24 1.48 5.73
C PHE A 188 -3.57 2.02 6.26
N VAL A 189 -4.64 1.59 5.62
CA VAL A 189 -6.01 1.89 6.02
C VAL A 189 -6.58 0.73 6.80
N THR A 190 -7.24 1.02 7.90
CA THR A 190 -8.02 0.05 8.67
C THR A 190 -9.20 0.70 9.36
N HIS A 191 -10.20 -0.10 9.71
CA HIS A 191 -11.30 0.27 10.62
C HIS A 191 -11.17 -0.43 11.99
N ASP A 192 -10.15 -1.27 12.16
CA ASP A 192 -9.87 -2.05 13.35
C ASP A 192 -8.81 -1.34 14.20
N GLN A 193 -9.16 -1.03 15.47
CA GLN A 193 -8.28 -0.32 16.40
C GLN A 193 -7.09 -1.19 16.82
N ASP A 194 -7.30 -2.50 16.99
CA ASP A 194 -6.23 -3.41 17.41
C ASP A 194 -5.17 -3.52 16.32
N GLU A 195 -5.58 -3.56 15.04
CA GLU A 195 -4.65 -3.52 13.91
C GLU A 195 -3.81 -2.25 13.91
N ALA A 196 -4.44 -1.09 14.11
CA ALA A 196 -3.74 0.19 14.11
C ALA A 196 -2.72 0.27 15.25
N VAL A 197 -3.11 -0.12 16.47
CA VAL A 197 -2.24 -0.05 17.67
C VAL A 197 -1.09 -1.05 17.60
N GLU A 198 -1.34 -2.27 17.11
CA GLU A 198 -0.32 -3.32 17.06
C GLU A 198 0.72 -3.07 15.95
N VAL A 199 0.31 -2.49 14.82
CA VAL A 199 1.14 -2.43 13.61
C VAL A 199 1.78 -1.06 13.41
N ALA A 200 1.09 0.05 13.69
CA ALA A 200 1.55 1.39 13.34
C ALA A 200 2.53 2.00 14.35
N ASP A 201 3.37 2.90 13.86
CA ASP A 201 4.17 3.83 14.69
C ASP A 201 3.34 5.05 15.09
N GLU A 202 2.41 5.45 14.21
CA GLU A 202 1.52 6.60 14.40
C GLU A 202 0.13 6.28 13.85
N ILE A 203 -0.90 6.83 14.47
CA ILE A 203 -2.30 6.64 14.07
C ILE A 203 -2.92 7.99 13.78
N ILE A 204 -3.47 8.13 12.59
CA ILE A 204 -4.27 9.28 12.17
C ILE A 204 -5.72 8.84 12.14
N ILE A 205 -6.56 9.49 12.94
CA ILE A 205 -7.98 9.16 13.06
C ILE A 205 -8.78 10.01 12.06
N THR A 206 -9.58 9.34 11.24
CA THR A 206 -10.46 10.00 10.27
C THR A 206 -11.92 9.77 10.63
N ASN A 207 -12.73 10.82 10.55
CA ASN A 207 -14.16 10.74 10.74
C ASN A 207 -14.90 11.73 9.83
N HIS A 208 -15.89 11.24 9.07
CA HIS A 208 -16.69 12.08 8.15
C HIS A 208 -15.85 13.02 7.26
N GLY A 209 -14.77 12.49 6.68
CA GLY A 209 -13.89 13.24 5.79
C GLY A 209 -12.97 14.27 6.47
N LYS A 210 -12.82 14.21 7.79
CA LYS A 210 -11.93 15.07 8.60
C LYS A 210 -10.93 14.23 9.39
N ILE A 211 -9.85 14.86 9.82
CA ILE A 211 -8.86 14.35 10.76
C ILE A 211 -9.01 15.10 12.07
#